data_1c03d9b1a3f8694a55515c92ecddbb40
#
_entry.id   1c03d9b1a3f8694a55515c92ecddbb40
#
_cell.length_a   1.000
_cell.length_b   1.000
_cell.length_c   1.000
_cell.angle_alpha   90.00
_cell.angle_beta   90.00
_cell.angle_gamma   90.00
#
_symmetry.space_group_name_H-M   'P 1'
#
loop_
_entity.id
_entity.type
_entity.pdbx_description
1 polymer ?
#
loop_
_entity_poly.entity_id
_entity_poly.type
_entity_poly.pdbx_seq_one_letter_code
_entity_poly.pdbx_strand_id
1 'polypeptide(L)'
;MSPRRRTLTRDRVLRAALDLVDREGVDALTMRRLGRDLGVEAMSLYGHVASKDDLIDGVVEQVFRQMPLVAPGPGRWEDRLREYAAAYRKVLLDHPNTVQLVSRRRHNSEGIVAFVESALRELTALGLDPVRAERVLRVIADFTLGHVTEQVGDEARTRQDALRAGARPPPVDPAHDEAFELGIDFIVAGIDRLLPARRATTPAASPAER
;
A
#
# COMPACT_ATOMS: atom_id res chain seq x y z
N MET A 1 40.66 -10.39 -8.05
CA MET A 1 39.37 -11.09 -7.83
C MET A 1 38.31 -10.30 -8.60
N SER A 2 37.86 -10.80 -9.76
CA SER A 2 36.78 -10.16 -10.54
C SER A 2 35.47 -10.28 -9.75
N PRO A 3 34.68 -9.21 -9.62
CA PRO A 3 33.38 -9.30 -9.00
C PRO A 3 32.48 -10.22 -9.84
N ARG A 4 31.95 -11.28 -9.21
CA ARG A 4 30.97 -12.18 -9.83
C ARG A 4 29.88 -11.29 -10.45
N ARG A 5 29.74 -11.29 -11.77
CA ARG A 5 28.60 -10.69 -12.48
C ARG A 5 27.37 -11.34 -11.90
N ARG A 6 26.64 -10.63 -11.03
CA ARG A 6 25.37 -11.11 -10.49
C ARG A 6 24.43 -11.28 -11.67
N THR A 7 23.93 -12.49 -11.86
CA THR A 7 22.98 -12.84 -12.94
C THR A 7 21.80 -11.87 -12.94
N LEU A 8 21.46 -11.33 -14.10
CA LEU A 8 20.28 -10.50 -14.27
C LEU A 8 19.04 -11.39 -14.09
N THR A 9 18.10 -10.97 -13.27
CA THR A 9 16.81 -11.65 -13.04
C THR A 9 15.71 -10.61 -13.09
N ARG A 10 14.46 -11.04 -13.39
CA ARG A 10 13.28 -10.14 -13.36
C ARG A 10 13.21 -9.36 -12.04
N ASP A 11 13.30 -10.04 -10.91
CA ASP A 11 13.24 -9.42 -9.59
C ASP A 11 14.36 -8.38 -9.36
N ARG A 12 15.58 -8.64 -9.84
CA ARG A 12 16.66 -7.65 -9.79
C ARG A 12 16.37 -6.43 -10.67
N VAL A 13 15.78 -6.64 -11.84
CA VAL A 13 15.37 -5.55 -12.75
C VAL A 13 14.30 -4.68 -12.09
N LEU A 14 13.28 -5.31 -11.51
CA LEU A 14 12.16 -4.61 -10.87
C LEU A 14 12.60 -3.83 -9.62
N ARG A 15 13.45 -4.42 -8.77
CA ARG A 15 14.02 -3.71 -7.62
C ARG A 15 14.85 -2.50 -8.02
N ALA A 16 15.72 -2.66 -9.01
CA ALA A 16 16.51 -1.53 -9.50
C ALA A 16 15.64 -0.43 -10.14
N ALA A 17 14.53 -0.81 -10.76
CA ALA A 17 13.56 0.13 -11.29
C ALA A 17 12.84 0.90 -10.18
N LEU A 18 12.40 0.22 -9.10
CA LEU A 18 11.83 0.87 -7.92
C LEU A 18 12.82 1.83 -7.27
N ASP A 19 14.07 1.37 -7.02
CA ASP A 19 15.13 2.21 -6.46
C ASP A 19 15.41 3.46 -7.32
N LEU A 20 15.30 3.35 -8.65
CA LEU A 20 15.46 4.48 -9.56
C LEU A 20 14.29 5.46 -9.43
N VAL A 21 13.05 4.96 -9.38
CA VAL A 21 11.84 5.77 -9.20
C VAL A 21 11.88 6.50 -7.85
N ASP A 22 12.27 5.83 -6.78
CA ASP A 22 12.36 6.43 -5.45
C ASP A 22 13.38 7.57 -5.38
N ARG A 23 14.50 7.44 -6.10
CA ARG A 23 15.54 8.48 -6.12
C ARG A 23 15.24 9.65 -7.05
N GLU A 24 14.68 9.38 -8.22
CA GLU A 24 14.68 10.35 -9.33
C GLU A 24 13.26 10.58 -9.92
N GLY A 25 12.26 9.86 -9.42
CA GLY A 25 10.89 9.95 -9.92
C GLY A 25 10.63 9.07 -11.15
N VAL A 26 9.36 8.97 -11.51
CA VAL A 26 8.87 8.09 -12.59
C VAL A 26 9.42 8.48 -13.97
N ASP A 27 9.61 9.76 -14.22
CA ASP A 27 10.08 10.26 -15.53
C ASP A 27 11.51 9.81 -15.83
N ALA A 28 12.33 9.56 -14.81
CA ALA A 28 13.67 9.02 -14.96
C ALA A 28 13.67 7.55 -15.40
N LEU A 29 12.57 6.81 -15.23
CA LEU A 29 12.47 5.39 -15.55
C LEU A 29 12.40 5.16 -17.06
N THR A 30 13.58 4.93 -17.65
CA THR A 30 13.73 4.50 -19.03
C THR A 30 14.56 3.23 -19.14
N MET A 31 14.33 2.38 -20.15
CA MET A 31 15.11 1.16 -20.37
C MET A 31 16.62 1.45 -20.46
N ARG A 32 16.98 2.57 -21.10
CA ARG A 32 18.39 2.97 -21.24
C ARG A 32 19.01 3.39 -19.91
N ARG A 33 18.26 4.13 -19.06
CA ARG A 33 18.75 4.54 -17.73
C ARG A 33 18.91 3.33 -16.84
N LEU A 34 17.90 2.47 -16.79
CA LEU A 34 17.90 1.25 -15.98
C LEU A 34 19.01 0.28 -16.41
N GLY A 35 19.23 0.11 -17.72
CA GLY A 35 20.34 -0.70 -18.26
C GLY A 35 21.69 -0.18 -17.78
N ARG A 36 21.89 1.16 -17.79
CA ARG A 36 23.12 1.80 -17.29
C ARG A 36 23.34 1.51 -15.80
N ASP A 37 22.30 1.66 -14.97
CA ASP A 37 22.38 1.43 -13.53
C ASP A 37 22.67 -0.04 -13.18
N LEU A 38 22.18 -0.97 -14.00
CA LEU A 38 22.42 -2.41 -13.87
C LEU A 38 23.73 -2.90 -14.53
N GLY A 39 24.39 -2.04 -15.30
CA GLY A 39 25.61 -2.38 -16.03
C GLY A 39 25.37 -3.35 -17.19
N VAL A 40 24.20 -3.24 -17.86
CA VAL A 40 23.79 -4.05 -19.01
C VAL A 40 23.25 -3.16 -20.15
N GLU A 41 23.20 -3.71 -21.35
CA GLU A 41 22.53 -3.03 -22.46
C GLU A 41 21.00 -3.04 -22.26
N ALA A 42 20.32 -1.97 -22.71
CA ALA A 42 18.87 -1.84 -22.59
C ALA A 42 18.11 -3.03 -23.20
N MET A 43 18.62 -3.59 -24.30
CA MET A 43 18.02 -4.77 -24.96
C MET A 43 18.03 -6.01 -24.09
N SER A 44 19.01 -6.15 -23.19
CA SER A 44 19.08 -7.29 -22.26
C SER A 44 17.94 -7.28 -21.24
N LEU A 45 17.34 -6.12 -20.95
CA LEU A 45 16.22 -6.00 -20.03
C LEU A 45 14.94 -6.62 -20.61
N TYR A 46 14.76 -6.59 -21.94
CA TYR A 46 13.59 -7.16 -22.60
C TYR A 46 13.52 -8.69 -22.51
N GLY A 47 14.61 -9.35 -22.13
CA GLY A 47 14.58 -10.77 -21.75
C GLY A 47 13.93 -11.04 -20.38
N HIS A 48 13.66 -9.97 -19.58
CA HIS A 48 13.11 -10.07 -18.23
C HIS A 48 11.79 -9.31 -18.06
N VAL A 49 11.51 -8.32 -18.90
CA VAL A 49 10.25 -7.54 -18.91
C VAL A 49 9.79 -7.40 -20.38
N ALA A 50 8.50 -7.65 -20.61
CA ALA A 50 7.96 -7.66 -21.97
C ALA A 50 7.88 -6.25 -22.59
N SER A 51 7.69 -5.22 -21.75
CA SER A 51 7.53 -3.84 -22.18
C SER A 51 7.88 -2.85 -21.07
N LYS A 52 7.86 -1.55 -21.37
CA LYS A 52 7.93 -0.51 -20.34
C LYS A 52 6.72 -0.57 -19.41
N ASP A 53 5.56 -0.93 -19.91
CA ASP A 53 4.33 -1.07 -19.12
C ASP A 53 4.43 -2.25 -18.13
N ASP A 54 4.92 -3.40 -18.60
CA ASP A 54 5.22 -4.54 -17.72
C ASP A 54 6.27 -4.19 -16.64
N LEU A 55 7.27 -3.38 -16.99
CA LEU A 55 8.24 -2.87 -16.01
C LEU A 55 7.56 -1.99 -14.95
N ILE A 56 6.67 -1.08 -15.35
CA ILE A 56 5.95 -0.20 -14.42
C ILE A 56 4.99 -1.02 -13.54
N ASP A 57 4.27 -2.00 -14.09
CA ASP A 57 3.43 -2.91 -13.32
C ASP A 57 4.26 -3.68 -12.29
N GLY A 58 5.44 -4.14 -12.70
CA GLY A 58 6.39 -4.80 -11.80
C GLY A 58 6.94 -3.88 -10.71
N VAL A 59 7.13 -2.58 -10.96
CA VAL A 59 7.50 -1.60 -9.91
C VAL A 59 6.39 -1.49 -8.87
N VAL A 60 5.13 -1.36 -9.30
CA VAL A 60 3.98 -1.34 -8.39
C VAL A 60 3.88 -2.64 -7.59
N GLU A 61 4.11 -3.79 -8.22
CA GLU A 61 4.18 -5.07 -7.53
C GLU A 61 5.27 -5.10 -6.44
N GLN A 62 6.47 -4.55 -6.73
CA GLN A 62 7.55 -4.47 -5.75
C GLN A 62 7.20 -3.59 -4.54
N VAL A 63 6.46 -2.50 -4.74
CA VAL A 63 5.93 -1.68 -3.63
C VAL A 63 5.03 -2.53 -2.73
N PHE A 64 4.06 -3.23 -3.30
CA PHE A 64 3.09 -4.01 -2.53
C PHE A 64 3.66 -5.28 -1.89
N ARG A 65 4.72 -5.84 -2.44
CA ARG A 65 5.45 -6.96 -1.81
C ARG A 65 6.10 -6.57 -0.48
N GLN A 66 6.26 -5.28 -0.22
CA GLN A 66 6.80 -4.75 1.05
C GLN A 66 5.71 -4.53 2.10
N MET A 67 4.43 -4.68 1.73
CA MET A 67 3.35 -4.58 2.71
C MET A 67 3.48 -5.68 3.77
N PRO A 68 3.49 -5.31 5.06
CA PRO A 68 3.46 -6.31 6.11
C PRO A 68 2.15 -7.08 6.03
N LEU A 69 2.23 -8.42 6.01
CA LEU A 69 1.04 -9.25 6.14
C LEU A 69 0.49 -9.07 7.56
N VAL A 70 -0.72 -8.56 7.65
CA VAL A 70 -1.44 -8.55 8.93
C VAL A 70 -1.92 -9.97 9.18
N ALA A 71 -1.30 -10.65 10.14
CA ALA A 71 -1.64 -12.03 10.45
C ALA A 71 -3.04 -12.12 11.06
N PRO A 72 -3.87 -13.11 10.68
CA PRO A 72 -5.09 -13.42 11.42
C PRO A 72 -4.73 -13.70 12.88
N GLY A 73 -5.41 -13.04 13.80
CA GLY A 73 -5.07 -13.18 15.22
C GLY A 73 -6.23 -12.81 16.15
N PRO A 74 -6.09 -13.09 17.45
CA PRO A 74 -7.04 -12.62 18.45
C PRO A 74 -6.99 -11.09 18.50
N GLY A 75 -8.15 -10.44 18.62
CA GLY A 75 -8.28 -9.00 18.71
C GLY A 75 -9.59 -8.53 18.10
N ARG A 76 -9.82 -7.23 18.22
CA ARG A 76 -11.01 -6.62 17.65
C ARG A 76 -10.78 -6.43 16.13
N TRP A 77 -11.81 -6.66 15.35
CA TRP A 77 -11.76 -6.46 13.90
C TRP A 77 -11.46 -5.00 13.53
N GLU A 78 -11.95 -4.07 14.37
CA GLU A 78 -11.73 -2.64 14.20
C GLU A 78 -10.23 -2.29 14.23
N ASP A 79 -9.49 -2.89 15.17
CA ASP A 79 -8.06 -2.66 15.32
C ASP A 79 -7.29 -3.23 14.12
N ARG A 80 -7.71 -4.41 13.64
CA ARG A 80 -7.11 -5.00 12.44
C ARG A 80 -7.38 -4.21 11.16
N LEU A 81 -8.57 -3.64 11.00
CA LEU A 81 -8.81 -2.74 9.87
C LEU A 81 -7.94 -1.49 9.92
N ARG A 82 -7.71 -0.93 11.12
CA ARG A 82 -6.75 0.16 11.31
C ARG A 82 -5.33 -0.27 10.93
N GLU A 83 -4.91 -1.45 11.37
CA GLU A 83 -3.60 -2.02 11.01
C GLU A 83 -3.47 -2.20 9.49
N TYR A 84 -4.50 -2.70 8.80
CA TYR A 84 -4.53 -2.82 7.34
C TYR A 84 -4.38 -1.45 6.65
N ALA A 85 -5.13 -0.46 7.09
CA ALA A 85 -5.07 0.88 6.53
C ALA A 85 -3.70 1.53 6.79
N ALA A 86 -3.17 1.39 8.01
CA ALA A 86 -1.85 1.90 8.39
C ALA A 86 -0.72 1.23 7.60
N ALA A 87 -0.78 -0.10 7.39
CA ALA A 87 0.19 -0.84 6.58
C ALA A 87 0.18 -0.36 5.12
N TYR A 88 -1.01 -0.16 4.55
CA TYR A 88 -1.14 0.37 3.19
C TYR A 88 -0.63 1.81 3.10
N ARG A 89 -1.01 2.69 4.02
CA ARG A 89 -0.48 4.06 4.09
C ARG A 89 1.04 4.07 4.19
N LYS A 90 1.60 3.27 5.09
CA LYS A 90 3.04 3.19 5.30
C LYS A 90 3.79 2.85 4.01
N VAL A 91 3.39 1.81 3.30
CA VAL A 91 4.10 1.40 2.08
C VAL A 91 4.03 2.47 0.99
N LEU A 92 2.93 3.23 0.89
CA LEU A 92 2.82 4.34 -0.04
C LEU A 92 3.73 5.52 0.35
N LEU A 93 3.85 5.81 1.65
CA LEU A 93 4.74 6.87 2.16
C LEU A 93 6.22 6.49 2.09
N ASP A 94 6.55 5.20 2.20
CA ASP A 94 7.92 4.71 1.98
C ASP A 94 8.37 4.89 0.51
N HIS A 95 7.40 4.96 -0.44
CA HIS A 95 7.63 5.10 -1.87
C HIS A 95 6.83 6.25 -2.51
N PRO A 96 7.01 7.51 -2.06
CA PRO A 96 6.13 8.63 -2.43
C PRO A 96 6.12 8.90 -3.94
N ASN A 97 7.22 8.66 -4.64
CA ASN A 97 7.32 8.84 -6.09
C ASN A 97 6.53 7.79 -6.89
N THR A 98 6.06 6.70 -6.26
CA THR A 98 5.26 5.66 -6.91
C THR A 98 3.75 5.89 -6.76
N VAL A 99 3.31 6.79 -5.87
CA VAL A 99 1.88 7.00 -5.55
C VAL A 99 1.05 7.28 -6.80
N GLN A 100 1.56 8.07 -7.74
CA GLN A 100 0.87 8.33 -9.01
C GLN A 100 0.78 7.08 -9.91
N LEU A 101 1.76 6.17 -9.86
CA LEU A 101 1.68 4.90 -10.58
C LEU A 101 0.61 4.01 -9.96
N VAL A 102 0.58 3.92 -8.64
CA VAL A 102 -0.42 3.17 -7.89
C VAL A 102 -1.83 3.67 -8.23
N SER A 103 -2.08 4.97 -8.26
CA SER A 103 -3.39 5.55 -8.55
C SER A 103 -3.90 5.26 -9.97
N ARG A 104 -3.01 5.11 -10.93
CA ARG A 104 -3.36 4.92 -12.36
C ARG A 104 -3.51 3.47 -12.78
N ARG A 105 -3.05 2.51 -11.97
CA ARG A 105 -3.00 1.11 -12.33
C ARG A 105 -3.88 0.28 -11.42
N ARG A 106 -4.78 -0.52 -12.00
CA ARG A 106 -5.55 -1.51 -11.25
C ARG A 106 -4.61 -2.67 -10.91
N HIS A 107 -4.52 -2.98 -9.62
CA HIS A 107 -3.52 -3.91 -9.10
C HIS A 107 -4.07 -5.33 -9.06
N ASN A 108 -3.42 -6.23 -9.79
CA ASN A 108 -3.55 -7.68 -9.66
C ASN A 108 -2.21 -8.28 -9.22
N SER A 109 -1.44 -7.58 -8.39
CA SER A 109 -0.20 -8.15 -7.88
C SER A 109 -0.49 -9.21 -6.81
N GLU A 110 0.30 -10.28 -6.80
CA GLU A 110 0.14 -11.36 -5.80
C GLU A 110 0.19 -10.85 -4.35
N GLY A 111 1.04 -9.83 -4.10
CA GLY A 111 1.15 -9.20 -2.78
C GLY A 111 -0.14 -8.52 -2.32
N ILE A 112 -0.81 -7.77 -3.21
CA ILE A 112 -2.12 -7.16 -2.90
C ILE A 112 -3.19 -8.23 -2.74
N VAL A 113 -3.22 -9.24 -3.61
CA VAL A 113 -4.26 -10.29 -3.56
C VAL A 113 -4.26 -10.97 -2.20
N ALA A 114 -3.12 -11.42 -1.72
CA ALA A 114 -3.01 -12.09 -0.41
C ALA A 114 -3.47 -11.18 0.75
N PHE A 115 -3.11 -9.90 0.70
CA PHE A 115 -3.50 -8.89 1.68
C PHE A 115 -5.03 -8.66 1.68
N VAL A 116 -5.61 -8.42 0.50
CA VAL A 116 -7.05 -8.20 0.32
C VAL A 116 -7.85 -9.45 0.72
N GLU A 117 -7.40 -10.65 0.32
CA GLU A 117 -8.06 -11.91 0.70
C GLU A 117 -8.05 -12.12 2.23
N SER A 118 -6.98 -11.75 2.92
CA SER A 118 -6.95 -11.84 4.38
C SER A 118 -8.00 -10.92 5.03
N ALA A 119 -8.07 -9.66 4.59
CA ALA A 119 -9.06 -8.71 5.09
C ALA A 119 -10.51 -9.09 4.70
N LEU A 120 -10.72 -9.64 3.48
CA LEU A 120 -12.04 -10.14 3.06
C LEU A 120 -12.52 -11.30 3.92
N ARG A 121 -11.64 -12.27 4.21
CA ARG A 121 -11.99 -13.40 5.11
C ARG A 121 -12.46 -12.91 6.47
N GLU A 122 -11.82 -11.89 6.99
CA GLU A 122 -12.16 -11.33 8.30
C GLU A 122 -13.52 -10.63 8.29
N LEU A 123 -13.76 -9.73 7.33
CA LEU A 123 -15.02 -9.03 7.20
C LEU A 123 -16.21 -9.98 6.94
N THR A 124 -15.99 -11.03 6.16
CA THR A 124 -17.03 -12.05 5.92
C THR A 124 -17.30 -12.90 7.16
N ALA A 125 -16.26 -13.22 7.95
CA ALA A 125 -16.43 -13.91 9.24
C ALA A 125 -17.25 -13.10 10.26
N LEU A 126 -17.25 -11.76 10.13
CA LEU A 126 -18.10 -10.87 10.93
C LEU A 126 -19.56 -10.80 10.47
N GLY A 127 -19.86 -11.42 9.33
CA GLY A 127 -21.22 -11.48 8.77
C GLY A 127 -21.51 -10.46 7.67
N LEU A 128 -20.51 -9.75 7.15
CA LEU A 128 -20.69 -9.00 5.90
C LEU A 128 -20.77 -9.99 4.72
N ASP A 129 -21.70 -9.71 3.80
CA ASP A 129 -21.68 -10.43 2.53
C ASP A 129 -20.40 -10.08 1.73
N PRO A 130 -19.87 -11.01 0.91
CA PRO A 130 -18.59 -10.84 0.22
C PRO A 130 -18.53 -9.57 -0.65
N VAL A 131 -19.63 -9.21 -1.34
CA VAL A 131 -19.69 -8.04 -2.22
C VAL A 131 -19.57 -6.75 -1.39
N ARG A 132 -20.22 -6.73 -0.23
CA ARG A 132 -20.16 -5.58 0.68
C ARG A 132 -18.80 -5.47 1.34
N ALA A 133 -18.19 -6.60 1.72
CA ALA A 133 -16.84 -6.65 2.26
C ALA A 133 -15.82 -6.10 1.26
N GLU A 134 -15.90 -6.49 -0.01
CA GLU A 134 -15.04 -5.96 -1.08
C GLU A 134 -15.21 -4.44 -1.25
N ARG A 135 -16.46 -3.95 -1.22
CA ARG A 135 -16.72 -2.50 -1.31
C ARG A 135 -16.15 -1.73 -0.13
N VAL A 136 -16.22 -2.28 1.08
CA VAL A 136 -15.61 -1.68 2.28
C VAL A 136 -14.11 -1.56 2.11
N LEU A 137 -13.42 -2.63 1.69
CA LEU A 137 -11.98 -2.60 1.46
C LEU A 137 -11.59 -1.60 0.37
N ARG A 138 -12.41 -1.48 -0.67
CA ARG A 138 -12.21 -0.47 -1.71
C ARG A 138 -12.30 0.94 -1.15
N VAL A 139 -13.29 1.23 -0.31
CA VAL A 139 -13.43 2.56 0.34
C VAL A 139 -12.19 2.88 1.19
N ILE A 140 -11.70 1.92 1.98
CA ILE A 140 -10.47 2.10 2.77
C ILE A 140 -9.27 2.38 1.85
N ALA A 141 -9.13 1.62 0.77
CA ALA A 141 -8.03 1.79 -0.17
C ALA A 141 -8.09 3.15 -0.89
N ASP A 142 -9.26 3.55 -1.37
CA ASP A 142 -9.47 4.82 -2.07
C ASP A 142 -9.25 6.02 -1.13
N PHE A 143 -9.74 5.94 0.12
CA PHE A 143 -9.48 6.95 1.15
C PHE A 143 -7.97 7.06 1.44
N THR A 144 -7.31 5.94 1.72
CA THR A 144 -5.87 5.90 2.06
C THR A 144 -5.02 6.47 0.91
N LEU A 145 -5.30 6.05 -0.33
CA LEU A 145 -4.55 6.52 -1.50
C LEU A 145 -4.77 8.02 -1.74
N GLY A 146 -6.01 8.51 -1.62
CA GLY A 146 -6.34 9.92 -1.74
C GLY A 146 -5.61 10.75 -0.69
N HIS A 147 -5.69 10.33 0.57
CA HIS A 147 -5.02 11.01 1.69
C HIS A 147 -3.49 11.07 1.50
N VAL A 148 -2.85 9.95 1.14
CA VAL A 148 -1.39 9.92 0.87
C VAL A 148 -1.03 10.78 -0.34
N THR A 149 -1.86 10.82 -1.37
CA THR A 149 -1.63 11.69 -2.55
C THR A 149 -1.58 13.16 -2.16
N GLU A 150 -2.51 13.61 -1.33
CA GLU A 150 -2.53 14.97 -0.80
C GLU A 150 -1.32 15.24 0.09
N GLN A 151 -1.03 14.37 1.04
CA GLN A 151 0.13 14.49 1.93
C GLN A 151 1.44 14.64 1.15
N VAL A 152 1.72 13.73 0.21
CA VAL A 152 2.93 13.75 -0.63
C VAL A 152 3.00 15.04 -1.46
N GLY A 153 1.84 15.51 -1.98
CA GLY A 153 1.74 16.77 -2.71
C GLY A 153 2.06 17.99 -1.84
N ASP A 154 1.53 18.04 -0.62
CA ASP A 154 1.78 19.12 0.35
C ASP A 154 3.25 19.15 0.78
N GLU A 155 3.82 18.01 1.12
CA GLU A 155 5.23 17.88 1.49
C GLU A 155 6.15 18.33 0.36
N ALA A 156 5.83 17.97 -0.89
CA ALA A 156 6.60 18.39 -2.05
C ALA A 156 6.54 19.91 -2.27
N ARG A 157 5.35 20.54 -2.15
CA ARG A 157 5.15 21.99 -2.24
C ARG A 157 5.93 22.70 -1.14
N THR A 158 5.76 22.28 0.10
CA THR A 158 6.42 22.87 1.28
C THR A 158 7.94 22.78 1.16
N ARG A 159 8.48 21.65 0.71
CA ARG A 159 9.91 21.50 0.45
C ARG A 159 10.41 22.42 -0.64
N GLN A 160 9.65 22.56 -1.73
CA GLN A 160 10.03 23.43 -2.85
C GLN A 160 10.04 24.90 -2.44
N ASP A 161 9.05 25.35 -1.67
CA ASP A 161 8.96 26.74 -1.19
C ASP A 161 10.09 27.06 -0.19
N ALA A 162 10.41 26.14 0.71
CA ALA A 162 11.55 26.29 1.62
C ALA A 162 12.87 26.42 0.86
N LEU A 163 13.10 25.60 -0.16
CA LEU A 163 14.30 25.66 -0.99
C LEU A 163 14.40 26.97 -1.77
N ARG A 164 13.28 27.49 -2.32
CA ARG A 164 13.22 28.80 -2.99
C ARG A 164 13.55 29.95 -2.05
N ALA A 165 13.15 29.82 -0.78
CA ALA A 165 13.46 30.78 0.27
C ALA A 165 14.87 30.63 0.85
N GLY A 166 15.68 29.67 0.39
CA GLY A 166 16.98 29.36 0.97
C GLY A 166 16.91 28.79 2.40
N ALA A 167 15.76 28.24 2.79
CA ALA A 167 15.49 27.70 4.10
C ALA A 167 15.53 26.16 4.10
N ARG A 168 15.71 25.60 5.30
CA ARG A 168 15.55 24.15 5.51
C ARG A 168 14.06 23.81 5.48
N PRO A 169 13.63 22.73 4.75
CA PRO A 169 12.27 22.26 4.82
C PRO A 169 11.85 21.93 6.26
N PRO A 170 10.62 22.29 6.67
CA PRO A 170 10.08 21.90 7.97
C PRO A 170 9.89 20.37 8.05
N PRO A 171 9.72 19.81 9.27
CA PRO A 171 9.29 18.43 9.43
C PRO A 171 7.91 18.19 8.80
N VAL A 172 7.57 16.93 8.58
CA VAL A 172 6.23 16.53 8.13
C VAL A 172 5.17 17.05 9.12
N ASP A 173 4.08 17.60 8.58
CA ASP A 173 2.99 18.12 9.40
C ASP A 173 2.23 16.96 10.08
N PRO A 174 2.18 16.91 11.43
CA PRO A 174 1.45 15.87 12.15
C PRO A 174 -0.06 15.89 11.89
N ALA A 175 -0.62 16.99 11.38
CA ALA A 175 -2.04 17.06 11.01
C ALA A 175 -2.44 16.01 9.96
N HIS A 176 -1.52 15.54 9.12
CA HIS A 176 -1.80 14.44 8.20
C HIS A 176 -2.05 13.12 8.92
N ASP A 177 -1.34 12.84 10.01
CA ASP A 177 -1.53 11.62 10.79
C ASP A 177 -2.88 11.66 11.52
N GLU A 178 -3.19 12.79 12.17
CA GLU A 178 -4.46 12.99 12.88
C GLU A 178 -5.67 12.90 11.94
N ALA A 179 -5.59 13.52 10.75
CA ALA A 179 -6.66 13.46 9.76
C ALA A 179 -6.85 12.05 9.18
N PHE A 180 -5.76 11.29 8.98
CA PHE A 180 -5.83 9.91 8.54
C PHE A 180 -6.53 9.02 9.57
N GLU A 181 -6.11 9.09 10.83
CA GLU A 181 -6.69 8.32 11.92
C GLU A 181 -8.18 8.62 12.09
N LEU A 182 -8.56 9.91 12.09
CA LEU A 182 -9.96 10.33 12.16
C LEU A 182 -10.79 9.77 11.00
N GLY A 183 -10.26 9.80 9.78
CA GLY A 183 -10.95 9.25 8.60
C GLY A 183 -11.16 7.75 8.69
N ILE A 184 -10.16 7.00 9.15
CA ILE A 184 -10.28 5.56 9.38
C ILE A 184 -11.30 5.26 10.50
N ASP A 185 -11.34 6.05 11.56
CA ASP A 185 -12.31 5.90 12.63
C ASP A 185 -13.75 6.09 12.13
N PHE A 186 -14.00 7.06 11.26
CA PHE A 186 -15.31 7.24 10.61
C PHE A 186 -15.69 6.04 9.74
N ILE A 187 -14.75 5.49 8.97
CA ILE A 187 -15.00 4.31 8.15
C ILE A 187 -15.33 3.10 9.03
N VAL A 188 -14.53 2.85 10.07
CA VAL A 188 -14.74 1.74 11.02
C VAL A 188 -16.09 1.86 11.72
N ALA A 189 -16.45 3.04 12.22
CA ALA A 189 -17.76 3.29 12.83
C ALA A 189 -18.92 3.10 11.84
N GLY A 190 -18.71 3.42 10.56
CA GLY A 190 -19.67 3.17 9.49
C GLY A 190 -19.86 1.68 9.23
N ILE A 191 -18.79 0.89 9.25
CA ILE A 191 -18.85 -0.57 9.06
C ILE A 191 -19.64 -1.24 10.19
N ASP A 192 -19.44 -0.84 11.44
CA ASP A 192 -20.17 -1.40 12.59
C ASP A 192 -21.70 -1.33 12.39
N ARG A 193 -22.19 -0.27 11.75
CA ARG A 193 -23.62 -0.11 11.41
C ARG A 193 -24.09 -1.02 10.29
N LEU A 194 -23.19 -1.57 9.50
CA LEU A 194 -23.48 -2.49 8.40
C LEU A 194 -23.46 -3.96 8.86
N LEU A 195 -22.85 -4.23 10.01
CA LEU A 195 -22.79 -5.56 10.59
C LEU A 195 -24.19 -5.97 11.10
N PRO A 196 -24.57 -7.27 10.97
CA PRO A 196 -25.78 -7.76 11.59
C PRO A 196 -25.69 -7.55 13.11
N ALA A 197 -26.81 -7.12 13.71
CA ALA A 197 -26.87 -6.91 15.16
C ALA A 197 -26.30 -8.15 15.88
N ARG A 198 -25.25 -7.97 16.66
CA ARG A 198 -24.71 -9.05 17.50
C ARG A 198 -25.84 -9.56 18.36
N ARG A 199 -26.33 -10.78 18.10
CA ARG A 199 -27.24 -11.46 19.02
C ARG A 199 -26.54 -11.49 20.37
N ALA A 200 -27.08 -10.75 21.33
CA ALA A 200 -26.63 -10.85 22.72
C ALA A 200 -26.69 -12.34 23.09
N THR A 201 -25.54 -12.96 23.29
CA THR A 201 -25.47 -14.28 23.91
C THR A 201 -26.05 -14.13 25.30
N THR A 202 -27.33 -14.40 25.43
CA THR A 202 -27.97 -14.56 26.74
C THR A 202 -27.20 -15.70 27.42
N PRO A 203 -26.57 -15.47 28.58
CA PRO A 203 -25.97 -16.57 29.31
C PRO A 203 -27.03 -17.62 29.56
N ALA A 204 -26.77 -18.85 29.14
CA ALA A 204 -27.64 -19.98 29.41
C ALA A 204 -27.91 -20.04 30.90
N ALA A 205 -29.18 -19.86 31.29
CA ALA A 205 -29.62 -20.05 32.63
C ALA A 205 -29.24 -21.46 33.07
N SER A 206 -28.40 -21.55 34.10
CA SER A 206 -28.04 -22.80 34.76
C SER A 206 -29.34 -23.47 35.23
N PRO A 207 -29.59 -24.76 34.88
CA PRO A 207 -30.72 -25.45 35.48
C PRO A 207 -30.45 -25.61 36.96
N ALA A 208 -31.28 -24.93 37.77
CA ALA A 208 -31.30 -25.15 39.23
C ALA A 208 -31.64 -26.59 39.52
N GLU A 209 -30.82 -27.16 40.38
CA GLU A 209 -31.04 -28.43 41.05
C GLU A 209 -32.42 -28.56 41.64
N ARG A 210 -33.08 -29.73 41.37
CA ARG A 210 -34.07 -30.31 42.28
C ARG A 210 -33.70 -31.74 42.53
#